data_756b983cd17d3286dc656bd5863aacf9
#
_entry.id   756b983cd17d3286dc656bd5863aacf9
#
_cell.length_a   1.000
_cell.length_b   1.000
_cell.length_c   1.000
_cell.angle_alpha   90.00
_cell.angle_beta   90.00
_cell.angle_gamma   90.00
#
_symmetry.space_group_name_H-M   'P 1'
#
loop_
_entity.id
_entity.type
_entity.pdbx_description
1 polymer ?
#
loop_
_entity_poly.entity_id
_entity_poly.type
_entity_poly.pdbx_seq_one_letter_code
_entity_poly.pdbx_strand_id
1 'polypeptide(L)'
;MLVRKQELVLDTERLKVLRVIGEKVAQVVLESETPIDAIKIDKIDARLGPFEDHVFDNKVVKQGLILKQVFYVDHDNYVRHLDEKIPYMLTVEIPGLKASDYVEIQNHLVDIDIDYHLEPCRKHHDDGAKAILRQKVVAHILVKAAEWAQVDVVTNVHLFPKINSMQRIKCFPRR
;
A
#
# COMPACT_ATOMS: atom_id res chain seq x y z
N MET A 1 22.64 20.73 -51.48
CA MET A 1 22.50 20.18 -50.09
C MET A 1 21.71 18.88 -50.19
N LEU A 2 22.40 17.72 -50.07
CA LEU A 2 21.74 16.41 -50.17
C LEU A 2 21.12 16.09 -48.81
N VAL A 3 19.80 16.14 -48.71
CA VAL A 3 19.06 15.67 -47.53
C VAL A 3 19.07 14.14 -47.55
N ARG A 4 19.91 13.53 -46.72
CA ARG A 4 19.90 12.07 -46.50
C ARG A 4 18.65 11.73 -45.70
N LYS A 5 17.68 11.09 -46.33
CA LYS A 5 16.54 10.47 -45.59
C LYS A 5 17.11 9.30 -44.79
N GLN A 6 16.88 9.29 -43.50
CA GLN A 6 17.20 8.17 -42.62
C GLN A 6 15.89 7.38 -42.36
N GLU A 7 16.02 6.10 -42.24
CA GLU A 7 14.92 5.19 -41.83
C GLU A 7 15.20 4.75 -40.42
N LEU A 8 14.20 4.96 -39.53
CA LEU A 8 14.24 4.56 -38.15
C LEU A 8 13.53 3.20 -38.03
N VAL A 9 14.25 2.19 -37.51
CA VAL A 9 13.71 0.89 -37.16
C VAL A 9 13.84 0.71 -35.68
N LEU A 10 12.72 0.30 -35.02
CA LEU A 10 12.64 0.07 -33.59
C LEU A 10 12.46 -1.42 -33.36
N ASP A 11 13.32 -2.01 -32.54
CA ASP A 11 13.08 -3.32 -31.96
C ASP A 11 12.27 -3.14 -30.71
N THR A 12 11.20 -3.93 -30.56
CA THR A 12 10.32 -3.88 -29.38
C THR A 12 10.18 -5.25 -28.77
N GLU A 13 10.14 -5.27 -27.46
CA GLU A 13 9.84 -6.46 -26.65
C GLU A 13 8.56 -6.23 -25.85
N ARG A 14 7.68 -7.24 -25.80
CA ARG A 14 6.45 -7.19 -25.04
C ARG A 14 6.68 -7.70 -23.64
N LEU A 15 6.47 -6.81 -22.66
CA LEU A 15 6.62 -7.10 -21.25
C LEU A 15 5.26 -7.09 -20.54
N LYS A 16 5.11 -7.97 -19.55
CA LYS A 16 4.01 -7.91 -18.58
C LYS A 16 4.50 -7.10 -17.38
N VAL A 17 3.86 -5.98 -17.10
CA VAL A 17 4.23 -5.05 -16.03
C VAL A 17 3.05 -4.77 -15.11
N LEU A 18 3.35 -4.47 -13.86
CA LEU A 18 2.37 -4.00 -12.89
C LEU A 18 2.27 -2.48 -12.99
N ARG A 19 1.21 -1.98 -13.63
CA ARG A 19 0.95 -0.55 -13.82
C ARG A 19 0.19 0.00 -12.62
N VAL A 20 0.75 0.99 -11.94
CA VAL A 20 0.07 1.69 -10.84
C VAL A 20 -1.07 2.52 -11.41
N ILE A 21 -2.28 2.32 -10.88
CA ILE A 21 -3.49 3.10 -11.16
C ILE A 21 -3.50 4.34 -10.27
N GLY A 22 -3.23 4.14 -8.97
CA GLY A 22 -3.15 5.22 -8.00
C GLY A 22 -2.72 4.70 -6.63
N GLU A 23 -2.37 5.65 -5.77
CA GLU A 23 -1.99 5.37 -4.39
C GLU A 23 -2.48 6.47 -3.46
N LYS A 24 -2.78 6.11 -2.23
CA LYS A 24 -3.24 7.06 -1.21
C LYS A 24 -2.87 6.57 0.18
N VAL A 25 -2.44 7.49 1.03
CA VAL A 25 -2.32 7.23 2.47
C VAL A 25 -3.68 7.46 3.10
N ALA A 26 -4.17 6.44 3.79
CA ALA A 26 -5.41 6.50 4.55
C ALA A 26 -5.11 6.42 6.04
N GLN A 27 -5.90 7.14 6.84
CA GLN A 27 -5.77 7.18 8.29
C GLN A 27 -6.87 6.33 8.93
N VAL A 28 -6.48 5.48 9.88
CA VAL A 28 -7.36 4.75 10.78
C VAL A 28 -7.21 5.34 12.18
N VAL A 29 -8.30 5.74 12.80
CA VAL A 29 -8.34 6.21 14.19
C VAL A 29 -9.25 5.30 14.98
N LEU A 30 -8.73 4.68 16.03
CA LEU A 30 -9.46 3.76 16.89
C LEU A 30 -9.32 4.19 18.33
N GLU A 31 -10.42 4.17 19.06
CA GLU A 31 -10.46 4.43 20.48
C GLU A 31 -10.96 3.19 21.20
N SER A 32 -10.33 2.85 22.32
CA SER A 32 -10.73 1.71 23.14
C SER A 32 -10.58 2.03 24.63
N GLU A 33 -11.45 1.43 25.44
CA GLU A 33 -11.40 1.45 26.89
C GLU A 33 -11.31 0.02 27.38
N THR A 34 -10.31 -0.28 28.20
CA THR A 34 -10.04 -1.62 28.69
C THR A 34 -9.93 -1.59 30.21
N PRO A 35 -10.82 -2.28 30.95
CA PRO A 35 -10.64 -2.49 32.39
C PRO A 35 -9.38 -3.32 32.63
N ILE A 36 -8.54 -2.88 33.59
CA ILE A 36 -7.23 -3.51 33.82
C ILE A 36 -6.82 -3.37 35.29
N ASP A 37 -6.14 -4.37 35.82
CA ASP A 37 -5.52 -4.28 37.15
C ASP A 37 -4.08 -3.77 37.01
N ALA A 38 -3.91 -2.51 36.65
CA ALA A 38 -2.62 -1.91 36.44
C ALA A 38 -2.38 -0.67 37.31
N ILE A 39 -1.17 -0.58 37.86
CA ILE A 39 -0.67 0.65 38.50
C ILE A 39 0.13 1.51 37.52
N LYS A 40 0.70 0.87 36.50
CA LYS A 40 1.55 1.53 35.49
C LYS A 40 1.52 0.75 34.18
N ILE A 41 1.43 1.47 33.08
CA ILE A 41 1.72 0.93 31.75
C ILE A 41 3.22 1.06 31.50
N ASP A 42 3.86 -0.05 31.11
CA ASP A 42 5.27 -0.08 30.79
C ASP A 42 5.49 0.17 29.29
N LYS A 43 4.75 -0.54 28.43
CA LYS A 43 4.85 -0.44 26.98
C LYS A 43 3.55 -0.85 26.31
N ILE A 44 3.23 -0.22 25.18
CA ILE A 44 2.19 -0.67 24.26
C ILE A 44 2.81 -0.83 22.89
N ASP A 45 2.69 -2.02 22.32
CA ASP A 45 3.08 -2.32 20.95
C ASP A 45 1.83 -2.55 20.09
N ALA A 46 1.80 -2.03 18.88
CA ALA A 46 0.74 -2.28 17.92
C ALA A 46 1.29 -2.58 16.52
N ARG A 47 0.55 -3.41 15.78
CA ARG A 47 0.88 -3.75 14.40
C ARG A 47 -0.40 -4.04 13.61
N LEU A 48 -0.33 -3.95 12.28
CA LEU A 48 -1.40 -4.45 11.43
C LEU A 48 -1.47 -5.97 11.54
N GLY A 49 -2.68 -6.46 11.75
CA GLY A 49 -3.03 -7.87 11.68
C GLY A 49 -3.51 -8.27 10.28
N PRO A 50 -4.20 -9.42 10.15
CA PRO A 50 -4.84 -9.83 8.93
C PRO A 50 -5.85 -8.79 8.45
N PHE A 51 -5.96 -8.64 7.13
CA PHE A 51 -6.89 -7.73 6.48
C PHE A 51 -7.41 -8.32 5.18
N GLU A 52 -8.55 -7.79 4.73
CA GLU A 52 -9.18 -8.10 3.44
C GLU A 52 -9.43 -6.79 2.69
N ASP A 53 -9.21 -6.83 1.38
CA ASP A 53 -9.43 -5.72 0.45
C ASP A 53 -10.54 -6.07 -0.52
N HIS A 54 -11.57 -5.21 -0.58
CA HIS A 54 -12.65 -5.31 -1.54
C HIS A 54 -12.55 -4.16 -2.53
N VAL A 55 -12.29 -4.51 -3.80
CA VAL A 55 -12.12 -3.53 -4.88
C VAL A 55 -13.46 -3.19 -5.50
N PHE A 56 -13.75 -1.90 -5.59
CA PHE A 56 -14.90 -1.33 -6.28
C PHE A 56 -14.44 -0.29 -7.29
N ASP A 57 -15.33 0.19 -8.16
CA ASP A 57 -15.03 1.30 -9.04
C ASP A 57 -14.68 2.55 -8.24
N ASN A 58 -13.48 3.09 -8.49
CA ASN A 58 -12.88 4.27 -7.87
C ASN A 58 -12.61 4.17 -6.35
N LYS A 59 -12.69 3.00 -5.74
CA LYS A 59 -12.42 2.85 -4.30
C LYS A 59 -12.03 1.43 -3.91
N VAL A 60 -11.29 1.34 -2.81
CA VAL A 60 -11.02 0.08 -2.09
C VAL A 60 -11.65 0.19 -0.71
N VAL A 61 -12.45 -0.80 -0.33
CA VAL A 61 -12.92 -0.97 1.05
C VAL A 61 -12.02 -1.99 1.72
N LYS A 62 -11.38 -1.57 2.77
CA LYS A 62 -10.44 -2.36 3.56
C LYS A 62 -11.05 -2.66 4.92
N GLN A 63 -11.01 -3.92 5.34
CA GLN A 63 -11.32 -4.32 6.71
C GLN A 63 -10.19 -5.20 7.26
N GLY A 64 -9.92 -5.06 8.54
CA GLY A 64 -8.82 -5.78 9.15
C GLY A 64 -8.77 -5.63 10.66
N LEU A 65 -7.65 -6.05 11.23
CA LEU A 65 -7.39 -5.99 12.66
C LEU A 65 -6.13 -5.19 12.94
N ILE A 66 -6.14 -4.40 14.01
CA ILE A 66 -4.93 -3.95 14.68
C ILE A 66 -4.70 -4.90 15.84
N LEU A 67 -3.52 -5.52 15.85
CA LEU A 67 -3.05 -6.38 16.94
C LEU A 67 -2.23 -5.52 17.88
N LYS A 68 -2.62 -5.49 19.15
CA LYS A 68 -1.99 -4.66 20.17
C LYS A 68 -1.62 -5.51 21.37
N GLN A 69 -0.44 -5.25 21.96
CA GLN A 69 0.04 -5.84 23.20
C GLN A 69 0.32 -4.73 24.19
N VAL A 70 -0.29 -4.83 25.36
CA VAL A 70 -0.10 -3.92 26.48
C VAL A 70 0.70 -4.61 27.57
N PHE A 71 1.86 -4.10 27.89
CA PHE A 71 2.67 -4.55 29.01
C PHE A 71 2.46 -3.58 30.18
N TYR A 72 2.14 -4.13 31.35
CA TYR A 72 1.81 -3.32 32.51
C TYR A 72 2.28 -3.98 33.81
N VAL A 73 2.39 -3.19 34.87
CA VAL A 73 2.66 -3.66 36.23
C VAL A 73 1.34 -3.68 36.99
N ASP A 74 0.99 -4.84 37.54
CA ASP A 74 -0.20 -5.02 38.37
C ASP A 74 0.01 -4.50 39.82
N HIS A 75 -1.04 -4.54 40.63
CA HIS A 75 -0.99 -4.10 42.03
C HIS A 75 -0.17 -5.02 42.95
N ASP A 76 0.20 -6.20 42.50
CA ASP A 76 1.10 -7.13 43.18
C ASP A 76 2.56 -6.96 42.74
N ASN A 77 2.86 -5.92 41.94
CA ASN A 77 4.17 -5.59 41.36
C ASN A 77 4.69 -6.65 40.37
N TYR A 78 3.82 -7.41 39.72
CA TYR A 78 4.19 -8.29 38.64
C TYR A 78 3.99 -7.62 37.28
N VAL A 79 4.91 -7.92 36.35
CA VAL A 79 4.73 -7.54 34.94
C VAL A 79 3.76 -8.50 34.27
N ARG A 80 2.71 -7.95 33.69
CA ARG A 80 1.68 -8.68 32.95
C ARG A 80 1.63 -8.19 31.52
N HIS A 81 0.96 -8.97 30.65
CA HIS A 81 0.62 -8.51 29.32
C HIS A 81 -0.85 -8.82 28.98
N LEU A 82 -1.41 -8.01 28.12
CA LEU A 82 -2.75 -8.14 27.58
C LEU A 82 -2.67 -8.00 26.06
N ASP A 83 -3.24 -8.98 25.36
CA ASP A 83 -3.37 -8.96 23.90
C ASP A 83 -4.77 -8.46 23.53
N GLU A 84 -4.82 -7.46 22.63
CA GLU A 84 -6.06 -6.92 22.10
C GLU A 84 -6.08 -7.00 20.58
N LYS A 85 -7.27 -7.26 20.03
CA LYS A 85 -7.54 -7.29 18.59
C LYS A 85 -8.64 -6.28 18.29
N ILE A 86 -8.28 -5.19 17.63
CA ILE A 86 -9.21 -4.10 17.37
C ILE A 86 -9.59 -4.14 15.89
N PRO A 87 -10.86 -4.44 15.54
CA PRO A 87 -11.30 -4.41 14.15
C PRO A 87 -11.36 -2.98 13.62
N TYR A 88 -11.01 -2.81 12.35
CA TYR A 88 -11.19 -1.56 11.64
C TYR A 88 -11.77 -1.78 10.25
N MET A 89 -12.44 -0.76 9.77
CA MET A 89 -12.90 -0.67 8.38
C MET A 89 -12.59 0.75 7.86
N LEU A 90 -12.07 0.83 6.64
CA LEU A 90 -11.86 2.11 6.00
C LEU A 90 -12.16 2.02 4.49
N THR A 91 -12.54 3.15 3.91
CA THR A 91 -12.70 3.30 2.46
C THR A 91 -11.63 4.24 1.93
N VAL A 92 -10.92 3.79 0.90
CA VAL A 92 -9.88 4.57 0.23
C VAL A 92 -10.33 4.85 -1.19
N GLU A 93 -10.51 6.12 -1.52
CA GLU A 93 -10.85 6.55 -2.88
C GLU A 93 -9.59 6.59 -3.73
N ILE A 94 -9.62 5.87 -4.85
CA ILE A 94 -8.57 5.80 -5.88
C ILE A 94 -9.24 6.05 -7.23
N PRO A 95 -9.25 7.29 -7.71
CA PRO A 95 -9.88 7.63 -8.99
C PRO A 95 -9.28 6.85 -10.15
N GLY A 96 -10.13 6.34 -11.03
CA GLY A 96 -9.73 5.54 -12.19
C GLY A 96 -9.59 4.04 -11.92
N LEU A 97 -9.67 3.61 -10.67
CA LEU A 97 -9.71 2.20 -10.33
C LEU A 97 -11.00 1.56 -10.88
N LYS A 98 -10.88 0.39 -11.48
CA LYS A 98 -11.98 -0.46 -11.93
C LYS A 98 -11.93 -1.80 -11.23
N ALA A 99 -13.07 -2.28 -10.76
CA ALA A 99 -13.16 -3.62 -10.19
C ALA A 99 -12.87 -4.66 -11.27
N SER A 100 -11.77 -5.39 -11.16
CA SER A 100 -11.40 -6.46 -12.06
C SER A 100 -10.47 -7.46 -11.37
N ASP A 101 -10.40 -8.68 -11.90
CA ASP A 101 -9.52 -9.76 -11.41
C ASP A 101 -8.02 -9.48 -11.67
N TYR A 102 -7.71 -8.44 -12.45
CA TYR A 102 -6.32 -8.05 -12.77
C TYR A 102 -5.76 -6.98 -11.84
N VAL A 103 -6.57 -6.50 -10.90
CA VAL A 103 -6.14 -5.49 -9.91
C VAL A 103 -5.46 -6.16 -8.74
N GLU A 104 -4.32 -5.61 -8.37
CA GLU A 104 -3.56 -5.97 -7.17
C GLU A 104 -3.55 -4.79 -6.21
N ILE A 105 -3.89 -5.04 -4.95
CA ILE A 105 -3.82 -4.04 -3.87
C ILE A 105 -2.62 -4.34 -2.99
N GLN A 106 -1.72 -3.36 -2.90
CA GLN A 106 -0.55 -3.41 -2.02
C GLN A 106 -0.76 -2.44 -0.85
N ASN A 107 -0.42 -2.91 0.35
CA ASN A 107 -0.63 -2.17 1.59
C ASN A 107 0.67 -2.08 2.39
N HIS A 108 1.03 -0.88 2.83
CA HIS A 108 2.18 -0.65 3.68
C HIS A 108 1.77 0.19 4.89
N LEU A 109 2.11 -0.27 6.08
CA LEU A 109 2.02 0.55 7.28
C LEU A 109 3.10 1.63 7.18
N VAL A 110 2.66 2.89 7.13
CA VAL A 110 3.56 4.04 7.09
C VAL A 110 3.99 4.39 8.51
N ASP A 111 2.99 4.44 9.41
CA ASP A 111 3.18 4.84 10.79
C ASP A 111 2.03 4.34 11.65
N ILE A 112 2.29 4.16 12.96
CA ILE A 112 1.29 3.82 13.97
C ILE A 112 1.65 4.48 15.31
N ASP A 113 0.80 5.39 15.73
CA ASP A 113 0.91 6.11 16.99
C ASP A 113 -0.12 5.61 18.00
N ILE A 114 0.29 5.54 19.27
CA ILE A 114 -0.59 5.16 20.37
C ILE A 114 -0.49 6.19 21.46
N ASP A 115 -1.61 6.84 21.73
CA ASP A 115 -1.78 7.66 22.93
C ASP A 115 -2.63 6.89 23.94
N TYR A 116 -2.28 7.01 25.24
CA TYR A 116 -3.00 6.30 26.27
C TYR A 116 -3.07 7.10 27.57
N HIS A 117 -4.13 6.82 28.32
CA HIS A 117 -4.35 7.35 29.66
C HIS A 117 -4.85 6.25 30.59
N LEU A 118 -4.24 6.11 31.79
CA LEU A 118 -4.64 5.16 32.79
C LEU A 118 -5.40 5.91 33.91
N GLU A 119 -6.70 5.63 34.03
CA GLU A 119 -7.57 6.22 35.06
C GLU A 119 -7.81 5.23 36.19
N PRO A 120 -7.47 5.55 37.45
CA PRO A 120 -7.85 4.69 38.59
C PRO A 120 -9.37 4.59 38.75
N CYS A 121 -9.88 3.39 38.91
CA CYS A 121 -11.30 3.19 39.19
C CYS A 121 -11.65 3.66 40.61
N ARG A 122 -12.63 4.56 40.72
CA ARG A 122 -13.17 5.02 42.01
C ARG A 122 -14.08 4.02 42.69
N LYS A 123 -14.53 2.99 41.94
CA LYS A 123 -15.39 1.91 42.45
C LYS A 123 -14.78 0.57 42.03
N HIS A 124 -14.83 -0.41 42.90
CA HIS A 124 -14.45 -1.77 42.53
C HIS A 124 -15.40 -2.28 41.43
N HIS A 125 -14.81 -2.68 40.29
CA HIS A 125 -15.51 -3.44 39.29
C HIS A 125 -15.59 -4.89 39.73
N ASP A 126 -16.68 -5.58 39.37
CA ASP A 126 -16.91 -6.99 39.74
C ASP A 126 -15.88 -7.94 39.14
N ASP A 127 -15.15 -7.49 38.10
CA ASP A 127 -14.08 -8.23 37.42
C ASP A 127 -12.68 -8.05 38.04
N GLY A 128 -12.59 -7.33 39.17
CA GLY A 128 -11.31 -7.08 39.86
C GLY A 128 -10.44 -5.98 39.22
N ALA A 129 -10.91 -5.32 38.19
CA ALA A 129 -10.18 -4.22 37.57
C ALA A 129 -10.10 -3.00 38.52
N LYS A 130 -8.90 -2.43 38.64
CA LYS A 130 -8.64 -1.27 39.52
C LYS A 130 -8.38 0.01 38.73
N ALA A 131 -8.26 -0.10 37.40
CA ALA A 131 -8.08 1.03 36.50
C ALA A 131 -8.80 0.79 35.16
N ILE A 132 -9.02 1.88 34.42
CA ILE A 132 -9.45 1.85 33.03
C ILE A 132 -8.33 2.42 32.19
N LEU A 133 -7.85 1.63 31.26
CA LEU A 133 -6.90 2.05 30.24
C LEU A 133 -7.67 2.58 29.04
N ARG A 134 -7.63 3.90 28.85
CA ARG A 134 -8.14 4.56 27.63
C ARG A 134 -7.02 4.70 26.63
N GLN A 135 -7.29 4.35 25.38
CA GLN A 135 -6.29 4.31 24.35
C GLN A 135 -6.85 4.86 23.04
N LYS A 136 -5.98 5.58 22.33
CA LYS A 136 -6.21 6.04 20.97
C LYS A 136 -5.10 5.55 20.08
N VAL A 137 -5.43 4.79 19.07
CA VAL A 137 -4.50 4.30 18.04
C VAL A 137 -4.74 5.06 16.76
N VAL A 138 -3.70 5.64 16.20
CA VAL A 138 -3.73 6.30 14.88
C VAL A 138 -2.77 5.56 13.97
N ALA A 139 -3.26 4.95 12.91
CA ALA A 139 -2.45 4.24 11.93
C ALA A 139 -2.57 4.87 10.56
N HIS A 140 -1.45 5.08 9.87
CA HIS A 140 -1.39 5.55 8.50
C HIS A 140 -1.00 4.40 7.60
N ILE A 141 -1.86 4.08 6.63
CA ILE A 141 -1.70 2.95 5.71
C ILE A 141 -1.63 3.48 4.29
N LEU A 142 -0.51 3.25 3.61
CA LEU A 142 -0.41 3.48 2.17
C LEU A 142 -1.11 2.33 1.46
N VAL A 143 -2.13 2.67 0.69
CA VAL A 143 -2.88 1.75 -0.17
C VAL A 143 -2.54 2.09 -1.62
N LYS A 144 -1.96 1.13 -2.33
CA LYS A 144 -1.59 1.25 -3.74
C LYS A 144 -2.41 0.26 -4.56
N ALA A 145 -3.11 0.75 -5.58
CA ALA A 145 -3.81 -0.07 -6.54
C ALA A 145 -3.01 -0.12 -7.84
N ALA A 146 -2.81 -1.32 -8.36
CA ALA A 146 -2.11 -1.56 -9.61
C ALA A 146 -2.81 -2.65 -10.41
N GLU A 147 -2.63 -2.65 -11.73
CA GLU A 147 -3.15 -3.67 -12.62
C GLU A 147 -2.05 -4.24 -13.51
N TRP A 148 -2.19 -5.52 -13.85
CA TRP A 148 -1.31 -6.15 -14.81
C TRP A 148 -1.62 -5.66 -16.23
N ALA A 149 -0.62 -5.09 -16.90
CA ALA A 149 -0.71 -4.58 -18.25
C ALA A 149 0.40 -5.17 -19.13
N GLN A 150 0.13 -5.30 -20.43
CA GLN A 150 1.16 -5.61 -21.41
C GLN A 150 1.59 -4.31 -22.09
N VAL A 151 2.89 -4.07 -22.13
CA VAL A 151 3.49 -2.89 -22.78
C VAL A 151 4.58 -3.33 -23.74
N ASP A 152 4.65 -2.67 -24.90
CA ASP A 152 5.74 -2.86 -25.83
C ASP A 152 6.85 -1.83 -25.49
N VAL A 153 8.01 -2.32 -25.10
CA VAL A 153 9.18 -1.50 -24.74
C VAL A 153 10.18 -1.50 -25.88
N VAL A 154 10.64 -0.32 -26.29
CA VAL A 154 11.70 -0.21 -27.27
C VAL A 154 13.02 -0.65 -26.65
N THR A 155 13.59 -1.73 -27.17
CA THR A 155 14.87 -2.29 -26.69
C THR A 155 16.05 -1.80 -27.50
N ASN A 156 15.82 -1.50 -28.80
CA ASN A 156 16.86 -0.99 -29.70
C ASN A 156 16.31 0.02 -30.69
N VAL A 157 17.18 0.93 -31.10
CA VAL A 157 16.90 1.96 -32.12
C VAL A 157 17.98 1.89 -33.21
N HIS A 158 17.58 1.54 -34.41
CA HIS A 158 18.47 1.45 -35.56
C HIS A 158 18.21 2.59 -36.55
N LEU A 159 19.26 3.30 -36.94
CA LEU A 159 19.21 4.32 -37.95
C LEU A 159 19.90 3.79 -39.20
N PHE A 160 19.13 3.55 -40.24
CA PHE A 160 19.67 3.14 -41.53
C PHE A 160 19.67 4.31 -42.54
N PRO A 161 20.76 4.52 -43.30
CA PRO A 161 20.72 5.44 -44.41
C PRO A 161 19.80 4.86 -45.49
N LYS A 162 18.76 5.62 -45.86
CA LYS A 162 17.90 5.22 -46.97
C LYS A 162 18.67 5.29 -48.28
N ILE A 163 19.09 4.15 -48.82
CA ILE A 163 19.70 4.04 -50.12
C ILE A 163 18.62 4.22 -51.17
N ASN A 164 18.51 5.40 -51.78
CA ASN A 164 17.65 5.56 -52.94
C ASN A 164 18.09 4.57 -54.01
N SER A 165 17.17 3.73 -54.46
CA SER A 165 17.35 2.74 -55.52
C SER A 165 18.22 3.29 -56.66
N MET A 166 19.25 2.51 -57.01
CA MET A 166 20.15 2.78 -58.15
C MET A 166 19.34 3.24 -59.35
N GLN A 167 19.63 4.45 -59.85
CA GLN A 167 19.32 4.78 -61.21
C GLN A 167 20.10 3.81 -62.11
N ARG A 168 19.37 2.95 -62.86
CA ARG A 168 19.98 2.13 -63.89
C ARG A 168 20.72 3.05 -64.87
N ILE A 169 22.04 3.05 -64.81
CA ILE A 169 22.87 3.66 -65.85
C ILE A 169 22.64 2.84 -67.10
N LYS A 170 21.89 3.40 -68.07
CA LYS A 170 21.82 2.82 -69.45
C LYS A 170 23.19 3.03 -70.09
N CYS A 171 23.98 1.95 -70.17
CA CYS A 171 25.14 1.91 -71.02
C CYS A 171 24.69 1.97 -72.46
N PHE A 172 24.97 3.05 -73.15
CA PHE A 172 24.84 3.10 -74.63
C PHE A 172 25.99 2.30 -75.24
N PRO A 173 25.71 1.38 -76.20
CA PRO A 173 26.76 0.70 -76.94
C PRO A 173 27.46 1.71 -77.84
N ARG A 174 28.78 1.79 -77.76
CA ARG A 174 29.62 2.53 -78.79
C ARG A 174 29.54 1.81 -80.11
N ARG A 175 29.18 2.55 -81.14
CA ARG A 175 29.34 2.12 -82.51
C ARG A 175 30.82 2.24 -82.93
#